data_20f4fae72b1824ffdce8d6ace01a8d72
#
_entry.id   20f4fae72b1824ffdce8d6ace01a8d72
#
_cell.length_a   1.000
_cell.length_b   1.000
_cell.length_c   1.000
_cell.angle_alpha   90.00
_cell.angle_beta   90.00
_cell.angle_gamma   90.00
#
_symmetry.space_group_name_H-M   'P 1'
#
loop_
_entity.id
_entity.type
_entity.pdbx_description
1 polymer ?
#
loop_
_entity_poly.entity_id
_entity_poly.type
_entity_poly.pdbx_seq_one_letter_code
_entity_poly.pdbx_strand_id
1 'polypeptide(L)'
;MSLQTDIIFVAAIKSDTELLRQLAIGDVYNTAIALPDEDLDNADVPYVIVSQGEGLNDGTTKDDYEGDTDSVNITIEVAARTRAELGTLADRIRKAVRSYFRASEEGDELHDMVPLDYQFSFKPVTYDPLKPCWWMELNYQCDVRNDSTEEDDE
;
A
#
# COMPACT_ATOMS: atom_id res chain seq x y z
N MET A 1 13.38 -4.45 -5.80
CA MET A 1 12.60 -3.51 -4.98
C MET A 1 11.17 -3.36 -5.41
N SER A 2 10.92 -3.18 -6.69
CA SER A 2 9.54 -2.96 -7.12
C SER A 2 8.61 -4.11 -6.80
N LEU A 3 9.11 -5.33 -6.75
CA LEU A 3 8.25 -6.47 -6.44
C LEU A 3 7.83 -6.52 -4.98
N GLN A 4 8.38 -5.64 -4.15
CA GLN A 4 8.07 -5.58 -2.74
C GLN A 4 7.60 -4.22 -2.30
N THR A 5 7.07 -3.45 -3.24
CA THR A 5 6.60 -2.10 -2.93
C THR A 5 5.50 -2.09 -1.89
N ASP A 6 4.68 -3.13 -1.85
CA ASP A 6 3.61 -3.21 -0.86
C ASP A 6 4.15 -3.20 0.57
N ILE A 7 5.38 -3.68 0.78
CA ILE A 7 5.95 -3.72 2.12
C ILE A 7 6.11 -2.32 2.70
N ILE A 8 6.53 -1.35 1.87
CA ILE A 8 6.72 0.00 2.38
C ILE A 8 5.38 0.64 2.72
N PHE A 9 4.32 0.29 1.99
CA PHE A 9 2.99 0.79 2.31
C PHE A 9 2.47 0.21 3.61
N VAL A 10 2.72 -1.08 3.85
CA VAL A 10 2.34 -1.70 5.11
C VAL A 10 3.08 -1.02 6.26
N ALA A 11 4.39 -0.80 6.09
CA ALA A 11 5.18 -0.13 7.12
C ALA A 11 4.67 1.28 7.39
N ALA A 12 4.31 2.00 6.34
CA ALA A 12 3.80 3.36 6.48
C ALA A 12 2.50 3.39 7.29
N ILE A 13 1.58 2.48 6.99
CA ILE A 13 0.31 2.42 7.69
C ILE A 13 0.53 2.02 9.14
N LYS A 14 1.41 1.05 9.38
CA LYS A 14 1.66 0.57 10.73
C LYS A 14 2.40 1.59 11.58
N SER A 15 2.97 2.62 10.98
CA SER A 15 3.63 3.66 11.74
C SER A 15 2.63 4.50 12.53
N ASP A 16 1.36 4.46 12.17
CA ASP A 16 0.32 5.16 12.91
C ASP A 16 -0.32 4.18 13.88
N THR A 17 0.20 4.13 15.10
CA THR A 17 -0.25 3.16 16.08
C THR A 17 -1.70 3.37 16.50
N GLU A 18 -2.16 4.61 16.45
CA GLU A 18 -3.53 4.89 16.82
C GLU A 18 -4.49 4.32 15.79
N LEU A 19 -4.08 4.33 14.51
CA LEU A 19 -4.87 3.73 13.47
C LEU A 19 -4.99 2.22 13.70
N LEU A 20 -3.88 1.58 14.06
CA LEU A 20 -3.90 0.13 14.31
C LEU A 20 -4.85 -0.24 15.44
N ARG A 21 -4.97 0.61 16.43
CA ARG A 21 -5.87 0.33 17.53
C ARG A 21 -7.32 0.32 17.11
N GLN A 22 -7.64 0.99 16.02
CA GLN A 22 -9.00 1.07 15.54
C GLN A 22 -9.37 -0.12 14.66
N LEU A 23 -8.40 -0.94 14.28
CA LEU A 23 -8.65 -2.09 13.42
C LEU A 23 -9.00 -3.31 14.25
N ALA A 24 -9.88 -4.15 13.73
CA ALA A 24 -10.39 -5.30 14.46
C ALA A 24 -9.29 -6.24 14.93
N ILE A 25 -8.27 -6.45 14.11
CA ILE A 25 -7.18 -7.34 14.49
C ILE A 25 -5.97 -6.58 15.03
N GLY A 26 -6.03 -5.24 15.06
CA GLY A 26 -4.90 -4.44 15.49
C GLY A 26 -3.72 -4.49 14.55
N ASP A 27 -3.94 -4.87 13.30
CA ASP A 27 -2.88 -5.02 12.32
C ASP A 27 -3.47 -4.88 10.92
N VAL A 28 -2.60 -4.90 9.92
CA VAL A 28 -2.96 -4.72 8.52
C VAL A 28 -2.75 -6.04 7.78
N TYR A 29 -3.73 -6.44 7.00
CA TYR A 29 -3.57 -7.62 6.15
C TYR A 29 -2.73 -7.25 4.93
N ASN A 30 -1.92 -8.20 4.48
CA ASN A 30 -1.12 -8.02 3.27
C ASN A 30 -1.25 -9.28 2.43
N THR A 31 -1.83 -9.17 1.24
CA THR A 31 -2.08 -10.33 0.41
C THR A 31 -0.80 -11.01 -0.06
N ALA A 32 0.32 -10.27 -0.12
CA ALA A 32 1.59 -10.87 -0.55
C ALA A 32 2.17 -11.76 0.53
N ILE A 33 1.82 -11.52 1.79
CA ILE A 33 2.27 -12.35 2.89
C ILE A 33 1.06 -13.14 3.33
N ALA A 34 0.69 -14.09 2.53
CA ALA A 34 -0.52 -14.85 2.81
C ALA A 34 -0.38 -15.57 4.14
N LEU A 35 -1.34 -15.35 5.00
CA LEU A 35 -1.45 -16.14 6.22
C LEU A 35 -2.36 -17.30 5.82
N PRO A 36 -1.84 -18.50 5.78
CA PRO A 36 -2.57 -19.62 5.16
C PRO A 36 -3.96 -19.84 5.71
N ASP A 37 -4.17 -19.48 6.97
CA ASP A 37 -5.45 -19.73 7.59
C ASP A 37 -6.36 -18.53 7.59
N GLU A 38 -5.95 -17.43 6.95
CA GLU A 38 -6.77 -16.24 6.96
C GLU A 38 -7.76 -16.24 5.81
N ASP A 39 -9.00 -15.93 6.13
CA ASP A 39 -10.05 -15.78 5.13
C ASP A 39 -10.31 -14.29 4.98
N LEU A 40 -9.66 -13.67 4.01
CA LEU A 40 -9.76 -12.23 3.83
C LEU A 40 -11.15 -11.79 3.43
N ASP A 41 -11.94 -12.69 2.84
CA ASP A 41 -13.30 -12.34 2.45
C ASP A 41 -14.19 -12.18 3.67
N ASN A 42 -13.78 -12.76 4.80
CA ASN A 42 -14.56 -12.66 6.03
C ASN A 42 -13.80 -11.92 7.13
N ALA A 43 -12.87 -11.06 6.73
CA ALA A 43 -12.14 -10.29 7.72
C ALA A 43 -13.08 -9.42 8.54
N ASP A 44 -12.82 -9.32 9.84
CA ASP A 44 -13.63 -8.50 10.72
C ASP A 44 -13.41 -7.02 10.46
N VAL A 45 -14.48 -6.25 10.49
CA VAL A 45 -14.36 -4.80 10.32
C VAL A 45 -14.14 -4.13 11.66
N PRO A 46 -13.39 -3.03 11.71
CA PRO A 46 -12.72 -2.37 10.59
C PRO A 46 -11.45 -3.10 10.16
N TYR A 47 -11.17 -3.10 8.87
CA TYR A 47 -9.95 -3.76 8.40
C TYR A 47 -9.29 -2.95 7.28
N VAL A 48 -8.00 -3.22 7.07
CA VAL A 48 -7.22 -2.65 5.99
C VAL A 48 -6.46 -3.79 5.32
N ILE A 49 -6.57 -3.90 4.01
CA ILE A 49 -5.87 -4.93 3.24
C ILE A 49 -5.02 -4.23 2.19
N VAL A 50 -3.71 -4.48 2.22
CA VAL A 50 -2.78 -3.93 1.23
C VAL A 50 -2.44 -5.01 0.24
N SER A 51 -2.52 -4.69 -1.05
CA SER A 51 -2.13 -5.64 -2.09
C SER A 51 -1.39 -4.91 -3.19
N GLN A 52 -0.48 -5.60 -3.83
CA GLN A 52 0.27 -5.07 -4.95
C GLN A 52 -0.26 -5.71 -6.22
N GLY A 53 -0.70 -4.87 -7.14
CA GLY A 53 -1.24 -5.32 -8.41
C GLY A 53 -0.17 -5.42 -9.46
N GLU A 54 -0.58 -5.32 -10.71
CA GLU A 54 0.34 -5.42 -11.82
C GLU A 54 1.35 -4.28 -11.81
N GLY A 55 2.54 -4.58 -12.25
CA GLY A 55 3.55 -3.57 -12.48
C GLY A 55 3.92 -3.54 -13.95
N LEU A 56 4.58 -2.48 -14.34
CA LEU A 56 4.98 -2.30 -15.72
C LEU A 56 6.35 -1.66 -15.76
N ASN A 57 7.21 -2.25 -16.55
CA ASN A 57 8.51 -1.66 -16.85
C ASN A 57 8.59 -1.44 -18.35
N ASP A 58 8.73 -0.18 -18.75
CA ASP A 58 8.81 0.12 -20.16
C ASP A 58 10.28 0.13 -20.55
N GLY A 59 10.74 -1.00 -21.01
CA GLY A 59 12.14 -1.14 -21.36
C GLY A 59 12.58 -0.33 -22.54
N THR A 60 11.65 0.36 -23.20
CA THR A 60 12.05 1.13 -24.34
C THR A 60 12.49 2.54 -23.99
N THR A 61 12.34 2.92 -22.75
CA THR A 61 12.76 4.25 -22.38
C THR A 61 14.21 4.23 -22.06
N LYS A 62 14.94 3.81 -22.91
CA LYS A 62 16.11 3.48 -22.56
C LYS A 62 17.21 4.28 -22.66
N ASP A 63 17.13 5.40 -23.01
CA ASP A 63 18.22 6.28 -22.96
C ASP A 63 18.63 6.50 -21.54
N ASP A 64 17.76 6.11 -20.66
CA ASP A 64 17.98 6.41 -19.30
C ASP A 64 18.34 5.17 -18.57
N TYR A 65 19.54 4.76 -18.75
CA TYR A 65 19.95 3.57 -18.10
C TYR A 65 20.11 3.76 -16.64
N GLU A 66 20.13 4.97 -16.15
CA GLU A 66 20.24 5.14 -14.73
C GLU A 66 18.91 5.23 -14.10
N GLY A 67 17.91 5.55 -14.86
CA GLY A 67 16.61 5.80 -14.31
C GLY A 67 15.63 4.72 -14.60
N ASP A 68 16.08 3.50 -14.68
CA ASP A 68 15.15 2.41 -14.91
C ASP A 68 14.16 2.35 -13.78
N THR A 69 12.90 2.58 -14.07
CA THR A 69 11.84 2.56 -13.07
C THR A 69 10.72 1.64 -13.50
N ASP A 70 10.04 1.11 -12.49
CA ASP A 70 8.85 0.32 -12.70
C ASP A 70 7.66 1.13 -12.24
N SER A 71 6.54 0.94 -12.92
CA SER A 71 5.27 1.49 -12.48
C SER A 71 4.52 0.37 -11.77
N VAL A 72 4.19 0.59 -10.50
CA VAL A 72 3.60 -0.43 -9.66
C VAL A 72 2.31 0.09 -9.06
N ASN A 73 1.27 -0.73 -9.05
CA ASN A 73 -0.02 -0.35 -8.48
C ASN A 73 -0.20 -0.99 -7.12
N ILE A 74 -0.53 -0.16 -6.15
CA ILE A 74 -0.83 -0.62 -4.79
C ILE A 74 -2.28 -0.31 -4.52
N THR A 75 -3.02 -1.30 -4.05
CA THR A 75 -4.42 -1.12 -3.69
C THR A 75 -4.56 -1.34 -2.20
N ILE A 76 -5.22 -0.41 -1.53
CA ILE A 76 -5.49 -0.50 -0.11
C ILE A 76 -7.00 -0.54 0.06
N GLU A 77 -7.52 -1.68 0.48
CA GLU A 77 -8.95 -1.82 0.73
C GLU A 77 -9.21 -1.53 2.19
N VAL A 78 -10.15 -0.64 2.44
CA VAL A 78 -10.51 -0.21 3.80
C VAL A 78 -11.98 -0.49 4.01
N ALA A 79 -12.33 -1.07 5.14
CA ALA A 79 -13.72 -1.32 5.46
C ALA A 79 -14.00 -0.92 6.91
N ALA A 80 -15.20 -0.45 7.16
CA ALA A 80 -15.60 0.00 8.48
C ALA A 80 -17.09 -0.21 8.69
N ARG A 81 -17.54 -0.09 9.93
CA ARG A 81 -18.94 -0.33 10.25
C ARG A 81 -19.85 0.82 9.84
N THR A 82 -19.33 2.03 9.80
CA THR A 82 -20.10 3.20 9.41
C THR A 82 -19.33 3.95 8.33
N ARG A 83 -20.07 4.73 7.56
CA ARG A 83 -19.45 5.53 6.50
C ARG A 83 -18.52 6.58 7.10
N ALA A 84 -18.89 7.16 8.22
CA ALA A 84 -18.05 8.17 8.87
C ALA A 84 -16.74 7.57 9.35
N GLU A 85 -16.80 6.37 9.93
CA GLU A 85 -15.61 5.69 10.38
C GLU A 85 -14.70 5.37 9.19
N LEU A 86 -15.31 4.94 8.08
CA LEU A 86 -14.54 4.64 6.88
C LEU A 86 -13.77 5.86 6.40
N GLY A 87 -14.42 7.01 6.34
CA GLY A 87 -13.78 8.24 5.90
C GLY A 87 -12.61 8.62 6.79
N THR A 88 -12.81 8.47 8.09
CA THR A 88 -11.76 8.79 9.06
C THR A 88 -10.55 7.87 8.87
N LEU A 89 -10.81 6.56 8.70
CA LEU A 89 -9.73 5.61 8.50
C LEU A 89 -8.98 5.88 7.20
N ALA A 90 -9.72 6.14 6.12
CA ALA A 90 -9.10 6.39 4.82
C ALA A 90 -8.21 7.64 4.88
N ASP A 91 -8.67 8.70 5.52
CA ASP A 91 -7.88 9.91 5.67
C ASP A 91 -6.63 9.64 6.48
N ARG A 92 -6.76 8.86 7.52
CA ARG A 92 -5.64 8.55 8.39
C ARG A 92 -4.58 7.72 7.65
N ILE A 93 -5.02 6.78 6.85
CA ILE A 93 -4.12 5.97 6.03
C ILE A 93 -3.35 6.87 5.08
N ARG A 94 -4.07 7.76 4.40
CA ARG A 94 -3.45 8.65 3.43
C ARG A 94 -2.41 9.54 4.09
N LYS A 95 -2.71 10.05 5.28
CA LYS A 95 -1.77 10.88 6.00
C LYS A 95 -0.56 10.10 6.46
N ALA A 96 -0.78 8.86 6.93
CA ALA A 96 0.32 8.03 7.40
C ALA A 96 1.29 7.72 6.27
N VAL A 97 0.77 7.37 5.09
CA VAL A 97 1.61 7.08 3.94
C VAL A 97 2.43 8.30 3.56
N ARG A 98 1.77 9.46 3.47
CA ARG A 98 2.46 10.68 3.07
C ARG A 98 3.55 11.06 4.08
N SER A 99 3.22 10.98 5.36
CA SER A 99 4.18 11.36 6.40
C SER A 99 5.36 10.41 6.44
N TYR A 100 5.09 9.12 6.29
CA TYR A 100 6.15 8.13 6.34
C TYR A 100 7.12 8.31 5.17
N PHE A 101 6.59 8.57 3.97
CA PHE A 101 7.45 8.75 2.82
C PHE A 101 8.30 10.01 2.96
N ARG A 102 7.74 11.06 3.54
CA ARG A 102 8.49 12.29 3.73
C ARG A 102 9.57 12.16 4.80
N ALA A 103 9.34 11.31 5.78
CA ALA A 103 10.27 11.13 6.87
C ALA A 103 11.40 10.17 6.54
N SER A 104 11.29 9.43 5.44
CA SER A 104 12.34 8.50 5.06
C SER A 104 13.58 9.26 4.65
N GLU A 105 14.73 8.84 5.17
CA GLU A 105 15.97 9.51 4.89
C GLU A 105 16.96 8.55 4.29
N GLU A 106 17.91 9.08 3.56
CA GLU A 106 18.94 8.28 2.95
C GLU A 106 19.70 7.56 4.04
N GLY A 107 19.92 6.29 3.87
CA GLY A 107 20.56 5.49 4.90
C GLY A 107 19.59 4.64 5.69
N ASP A 108 18.31 4.96 5.63
CA ASP A 108 17.27 4.15 6.23
C ASP A 108 17.12 2.90 5.38
N GLU A 109 17.01 1.74 5.99
CA GLU A 109 16.93 0.51 5.22
C GLU A 109 15.72 0.47 4.30
N LEU A 110 14.69 1.26 4.57
CA LEU A 110 13.53 1.31 3.71
C LEU A 110 13.56 2.48 2.73
N HIS A 111 14.61 3.28 2.78
CA HIS A 111 14.68 4.47 1.94
C HIS A 111 14.55 4.15 0.45
N ASP A 112 15.25 3.12 0.01
CA ASP A 112 15.25 2.77 -1.41
C ASP A 112 13.94 2.16 -1.87
N MET A 113 13.08 1.80 -0.95
CA MET A 113 11.78 1.21 -1.28
C MET A 113 10.70 2.27 -1.42
N VAL A 114 10.98 3.50 -0.98
CA VAL A 114 10.01 4.58 -1.09
C VAL A 114 9.88 4.98 -2.55
N PRO A 115 8.65 5.09 -3.07
CA PRO A 115 8.48 5.47 -4.47
C PRO A 115 9.09 6.82 -4.77
N LEU A 116 9.62 6.94 -5.99
CA LEU A 116 10.16 8.22 -6.45
C LEU A 116 9.03 9.21 -6.66
N ASP A 117 7.88 8.71 -7.08
CA ASP A 117 6.71 9.53 -7.32
C ASP A 117 5.50 8.63 -7.27
N TYR A 118 4.32 9.18 -7.06
CA TYR A 118 3.11 8.38 -7.08
C TYR A 118 1.90 9.25 -7.37
N GLN A 119 0.87 8.60 -7.91
CA GLN A 119 -0.42 9.22 -8.11
C GLN A 119 -1.42 8.52 -7.21
N PHE A 120 -2.26 9.28 -6.55
CA PHE A 120 -3.27 8.75 -5.66
C PHE A 120 -4.64 8.88 -6.29
N SER A 121 -5.44 7.84 -6.19
CA SER A 121 -6.84 7.89 -6.59
C SER A 121 -7.64 7.02 -5.64
N PHE A 122 -8.95 7.13 -5.70
CA PHE A 122 -9.79 6.30 -4.83
C PHE A 122 -11.09 6.00 -5.56
N LYS A 123 -11.68 4.87 -5.20
CA LYS A 123 -12.94 4.46 -5.78
C LYS A 123 -14.08 4.87 -4.87
N PRO A 124 -15.31 4.90 -5.39
CA PRO A 124 -16.46 5.31 -4.58
C PRO A 124 -16.66 4.41 -3.38
N VAL A 125 -17.18 5.00 -2.33
CA VAL A 125 -17.58 4.27 -1.14
C VAL A 125 -18.74 3.35 -1.50
N THR A 126 -18.66 2.10 -1.06
CA THR A 126 -19.66 1.08 -1.39
C THR A 126 -20.13 0.41 -0.11
N TYR A 127 -21.40 0.10 -0.06
CA TYR A 127 -21.99 -0.63 1.06
C TYR A 127 -22.17 -2.09 0.66
N ASP A 128 -21.75 -2.99 1.51
CA ASP A 128 -21.89 -4.42 1.26
C ASP A 128 -22.99 -4.95 2.19
N PRO A 129 -24.19 -5.25 1.66
CA PRO A 129 -25.29 -5.70 2.51
C PRO A 129 -25.12 -7.12 3.05
N LEU A 130 -24.31 -7.92 2.39
CA LEU A 130 -24.09 -9.30 2.83
C LEU A 130 -23.17 -9.35 4.05
N LYS A 131 -22.26 -8.38 4.13
CA LYS A 131 -21.35 -8.26 5.24
C LYS A 131 -21.48 -6.82 5.70
N PRO A 132 -22.50 -6.49 6.49
CA PRO A 132 -22.89 -5.09 6.71
C PRO A 132 -21.71 -4.21 7.04
N CYS A 133 -21.16 -3.59 6.03
CA CYS A 133 -20.01 -2.72 6.19
C CYS A 133 -19.92 -1.78 5.00
N TRP A 134 -19.18 -0.69 5.20
CA TRP A 134 -18.86 0.26 4.15
C TRP A 134 -17.41 0.04 3.78
N TRP A 135 -17.09 0.04 2.49
CA TRP A 135 -15.71 -0.18 2.07
C TRP A 135 -15.36 0.69 0.87
N MET A 136 -14.07 0.88 0.66
CA MET A 136 -13.57 1.59 -0.49
C MET A 136 -12.14 1.16 -0.77
N GLU A 137 -11.65 1.50 -1.96
CA GLU A 137 -10.27 1.22 -2.35
C GLU A 137 -9.51 2.51 -2.53
N LEU A 138 -8.32 2.54 -1.97
CA LEU A 138 -7.36 3.61 -2.18
C LEU A 138 -6.30 3.04 -3.09
N ASN A 139 -5.99 3.75 -4.16
CA ASN A 139 -5.05 3.25 -5.17
C ASN A 139 -3.87 4.18 -5.32
N TYR A 140 -2.68 3.61 -5.29
CA TYR A 140 -1.45 4.35 -5.49
C TYR A 140 -0.75 3.76 -6.70
N GLN A 141 -0.52 4.57 -7.72
CA GLN A 141 0.27 4.16 -8.86
C GLN A 141 1.64 4.78 -8.67
N CYS A 142 2.63 3.94 -8.45
CA CYS A 142 3.95 4.36 -8.00
C CYS A 142 5.01 4.16 -9.06
N ASP A 143 5.94 5.11 -9.14
CA ASP A 143 7.14 4.95 -9.94
C ASP A 143 8.24 4.56 -8.97
N VAL A 144 8.76 3.36 -9.11
CA VAL A 144 9.68 2.77 -8.18
C VAL A 144 10.99 2.45 -8.88
N ARG A 145 12.09 2.74 -8.21
CA ARG A 145 13.40 2.44 -8.75
C ARG A 145 13.56 0.94 -8.91
N ASN A 146 14.03 0.54 -10.06
CA ASN A 146 14.31 -0.85 -10.32
C ASN A 146 15.77 -1.13 -10.01
N ASP A 147 16.02 -1.82 -8.90
CA ASP A 147 17.37 -2.08 -8.46
C ASP A 147 17.87 -3.45 -8.85
N SER A 148 17.14 -4.15 -9.71
CA SER A 148 17.52 -5.50 -10.03
C SER A 148 18.88 -5.58 -10.70
N THR A 149 19.31 -4.48 -11.34
CA THR A 149 20.59 -4.50 -12.02
C THR A 149 21.76 -4.59 -11.06
N GLU A 150 21.54 -4.19 -9.83
CA GLU A 150 22.64 -4.25 -8.88
C GLU A 150 23.04 -5.65 -8.55
N GLU A 151 22.11 -6.56 -8.68
CA GLU A 151 22.40 -7.92 -8.32
C GLU A 151 23.19 -8.62 -9.38
N ASP A 152 23.16 -8.10 -10.58
CA ASP A 152 23.83 -8.72 -11.67
C ASP A 152 25.30 -8.39 -11.72
N ASP A 153 25.73 -7.53 -10.88
CA ASP A 153 27.12 -7.13 -10.89
C ASP A 153 28.01 -8.14 -10.21
N GLU A 154 27.43 -9.14 -9.65
CA GLU A 154 28.23 -10.16 -8.97
C GLU A 154 28.98 -11.06 -9.91
#